data_aad095cdef4744910aea0333957c733c
#
_entry.id   aad095cdef4744910aea0333957c733c
#
_cell.length_a   1.000
_cell.length_b   1.000
_cell.length_c   1.000
_cell.angle_alpha   90.00
_cell.angle_beta   90.00
_cell.angle_gamma   90.00
#
_symmetry.space_group_name_H-M   'P 1'
#
loop_
_entity.id
_entity.type
_entity.pdbx_description
1 polymer ?
#
loop_
_entity_poly.entity_id
_entity_poly.type
_entity_poly.pdbx_seq_one_letter_code
_entity_poly.pdbx_strand_id
1 'polypeptide(L)'
;MTFRGVGFSCLQPGGFYGIIAPLIMLTIGGNSHADEKKKNLVPRMEACGAWLVRDPFAQRGRWRELMPEAKEIRLELGCGKGRFTAGTAAAEPDVLLIAVEKVPDAMVVAMERCRDEDLRNVFFIDADAALLPDMFEPGEIDRIYINFCDPWPKSNQAKRRLTHHNFLKLYRKVLKDGGEIHFKTDNDKLFEWSVEEIPQYGWELRDVTRDLHANGPVGVMTDYEKKFHELGKNINRCVAVMQPWEPAEENGQDEVEEL
;
A
#
# COMPACT_ATOMS: atom_id res chain seq x y z
N MET A 1 36.66 -56.19 35.78
CA MET A 1 37.36 -54.91 35.94
C MET A 1 36.50 -53.80 35.37
N THR A 2 35.97 -52.99 36.23
CA THR A 2 35.11 -51.85 36.04
C THR A 2 35.79 -50.68 35.34
N PHE A 3 35.17 -50.06 34.33
CA PHE A 3 35.32 -48.60 34.16
C PHE A 3 34.02 -47.98 33.64
N ARG A 4 33.68 -46.87 34.33
CA ARG A 4 32.45 -46.09 34.27
C ARG A 4 32.36 -45.26 32.98
N GLY A 5 31.13 -45.09 32.52
CA GLY A 5 30.75 -44.17 31.50
C GLY A 5 30.84 -42.69 31.92
N VAL A 6 30.99 -41.81 30.90
CA VAL A 6 30.77 -40.38 30.99
C VAL A 6 29.78 -40.01 29.91
N GLY A 7 28.61 -39.58 30.34
CA GLY A 7 27.57 -39.12 29.45
C GLY A 7 27.90 -37.72 28.90
N PHE A 8 27.76 -37.53 27.59
CA PHE A 8 27.69 -36.22 26.96
C PHE A 8 26.24 -35.85 26.78
N SER A 9 25.79 -34.86 27.53
CA SER A 9 24.50 -34.22 27.32
C SER A 9 24.54 -33.33 26.08
N CYS A 10 23.66 -33.63 25.16
CA CYS A 10 23.43 -32.82 23.98
C CYS A 10 22.61 -31.57 24.40
N LEU A 11 23.21 -30.40 24.29
CA LEU A 11 22.55 -29.10 24.46
C LEU A 11 21.77 -28.79 23.18
N GLN A 12 20.46 -28.74 23.31
CA GLN A 12 19.60 -28.18 22.25
C GLN A 12 19.69 -26.65 22.27
N PRO A 13 19.77 -25.97 21.13
CA PRO A 13 19.67 -24.52 21.06
C PRO A 13 18.21 -24.10 21.25
N GLY A 14 17.96 -23.32 22.30
CA GLY A 14 16.67 -22.77 22.64
C GLY A 14 16.20 -21.77 21.58
N GLY A 15 15.02 -22.02 21.01
CA GLY A 15 14.32 -21.07 20.17
C GLY A 15 13.83 -19.89 21.00
N PHE A 16 14.25 -18.70 20.63
CA PHE A 16 13.64 -17.46 21.10
C PHE A 16 12.31 -17.28 20.38
N TYR A 17 11.23 -17.65 21.06
CA TYR A 17 9.90 -17.16 20.69
C TYR A 17 9.79 -15.71 21.15
N GLY A 18 9.85 -14.77 20.22
CA GLY A 18 9.47 -13.39 20.44
C GLY A 18 8.00 -13.32 20.81
N ILE A 19 7.74 -13.02 22.10
CA ILE A 19 6.40 -12.78 22.61
C ILE A 19 5.97 -11.42 22.07
N ILE A 20 5.10 -11.41 21.05
CA ILE A 20 4.34 -10.22 20.69
C ILE A 20 3.28 -10.06 21.78
N ALA A 21 3.50 -9.13 22.69
CA ALA A 21 2.51 -8.73 23.68
C ALA A 21 1.31 -8.08 22.96
N PRO A 22 0.06 -8.51 23.22
CA PRO A 22 -1.09 -7.81 22.70
C PRO A 22 -1.23 -6.49 23.46
N LEU A 23 -1.14 -5.38 22.75
CA LEU A 23 -1.49 -4.07 23.26
C LEU A 23 -3.01 -4.02 23.50
N ILE A 24 -3.45 -4.44 24.67
CA ILE A 24 -4.84 -4.30 25.11
C ILE A 24 -5.04 -2.84 25.50
N MET A 25 -5.62 -2.05 24.62
CA MET A 25 -6.19 -0.76 24.95
C MET A 25 -7.61 -0.98 25.48
N LEU A 26 -7.76 -0.84 26.78
CA LEU A 26 -9.07 -0.70 27.43
C LEU A 26 -9.69 0.64 26.97
N THR A 27 -10.77 0.57 26.22
CA THR A 27 -11.74 1.67 26.09
C THR A 27 -13.12 1.17 26.47
N ILE A 28 -13.66 1.80 27.47
CA ILE A 28 -14.98 1.57 28.06
C ILE A 28 -16.03 2.21 27.15
N GLY A 29 -17.01 1.41 26.71
CA GLY A 29 -18.35 1.85 26.30
C GLY A 29 -18.50 2.36 24.87
N GLY A 30 -18.99 1.54 23.97
CA GLY A 30 -19.53 1.96 22.67
C GLY A 30 -19.86 0.81 21.71
N ASN A 31 -21.14 0.65 21.40
CA ASN A 31 -21.77 -0.07 20.28
C ASN A 31 -21.42 -1.55 20.06
N SER A 32 -22.37 -2.42 20.41
CA SER A 32 -22.31 -3.88 20.25
C SER A 32 -21.99 -4.39 18.82
N HIS A 33 -22.38 -3.68 17.77
CA HIS A 33 -22.08 -4.04 16.37
C HIS A 33 -20.62 -3.80 15.96
N ALA A 34 -19.94 -2.81 16.53
CA ALA A 34 -18.52 -2.57 16.27
C ALA A 34 -17.64 -3.61 16.97
N ASP A 35 -18.05 -4.05 18.16
CA ASP A 35 -17.35 -5.08 18.93
C ASP A 35 -17.50 -6.50 18.35
N GLU A 36 -18.64 -6.83 17.73
CA GLU A 36 -18.82 -8.09 17.00
C GLU A 36 -17.94 -8.17 15.74
N LYS A 37 -17.80 -7.07 14.98
CA LYS A 37 -16.89 -7.01 13.82
C LYS A 37 -15.44 -7.18 14.24
N LYS A 38 -15.00 -6.56 15.33
CA LYS A 38 -13.64 -6.72 15.88
C LYS A 38 -13.36 -8.14 16.38
N LYS A 39 -14.34 -8.80 17.01
CA LYS A 39 -14.18 -10.18 17.50
C LYS A 39 -13.93 -11.21 16.38
N ASN A 40 -14.42 -10.95 15.17
CA ASN A 40 -14.27 -11.86 14.02
C ASN A 40 -13.10 -11.46 13.08
N LEU A 41 -12.36 -10.38 13.35
CA LEU A 41 -11.30 -9.91 12.46
C LEU A 41 -10.16 -10.94 12.36
N VAL A 42 -9.62 -11.40 13.47
CA VAL A 42 -8.47 -12.32 13.49
C VAL A 42 -8.78 -13.63 12.74
N PRO A 43 -9.88 -14.36 13.01
CA PRO A 43 -10.22 -15.57 12.25
C PRO A 43 -10.38 -15.32 10.74
N ARG A 44 -10.93 -14.16 10.34
CA ARG A 44 -11.08 -13.78 8.93
C ARG A 44 -9.72 -13.55 8.27
N MET A 45 -8.83 -12.82 8.95
CA MET A 45 -7.46 -12.58 8.49
C MET A 45 -6.68 -13.90 8.34
N GLU A 46 -6.84 -14.82 9.30
CA GLU A 46 -6.22 -16.15 9.25
C GLU A 46 -6.73 -16.98 8.07
N ALA A 47 -8.02 -16.94 7.80
CA ALA A 47 -8.63 -17.62 6.65
C ALA A 47 -8.12 -17.07 5.29
N CYS A 48 -7.61 -15.86 5.28
CA CYS A 48 -7.00 -15.22 4.11
C CYS A 48 -5.47 -15.20 4.16
N GLY A 49 -4.84 -15.97 5.06
CA GLY A 49 -3.41 -15.91 5.33
C GLY A 49 -2.49 -16.19 4.13
N ALA A 50 -2.99 -16.87 3.09
CA ALA A 50 -2.25 -17.09 1.85
C ALA A 50 -2.02 -15.81 1.03
N TRP A 51 -2.82 -14.78 1.25
CA TRP A 51 -2.71 -13.48 0.58
C TRP A 51 -1.99 -12.42 1.43
N LEU A 52 -1.72 -12.70 2.71
CA LEU A 52 -1.08 -11.76 3.63
C LEU A 52 0.42 -12.01 3.74
N VAL A 53 1.23 -11.03 3.38
CA VAL A 53 2.67 -11.03 3.67
C VAL A 53 2.88 -10.52 5.10
N ARG A 54 3.22 -11.43 6.01
CA ARG A 54 3.36 -11.13 7.45
C ARG A 54 4.64 -10.38 7.78
N ASP A 55 5.70 -10.60 7.02
CA ASP A 55 6.99 -9.91 7.19
C ASP A 55 7.43 -9.31 5.84
N PRO A 56 6.92 -8.11 5.51
CA PRO A 56 7.29 -7.45 4.28
C PRO A 56 8.75 -6.98 4.25
N PHE A 57 9.38 -6.79 5.42
CA PHE A 57 10.79 -6.40 5.50
C PHE A 57 11.72 -7.54 5.06
N ALA A 58 11.40 -8.77 5.43
CA ALA A 58 12.11 -9.95 4.95
C ALA A 58 11.89 -10.23 3.45
N GLN A 59 10.84 -9.65 2.85
CA GLN A 59 10.52 -9.79 1.44
C GLN A 59 11.24 -8.78 0.54
N ARG A 60 11.89 -7.77 1.12
CA ARG A 60 12.64 -6.72 0.40
C ARG A 60 13.64 -7.31 -0.61
N GLY A 61 13.56 -6.90 -1.86
CA GLY A 61 14.35 -7.44 -2.98
C GLY A 61 13.93 -8.83 -3.47
N ARG A 62 12.86 -9.39 -2.92
CA ARG A 62 12.41 -10.76 -3.20
C ARG A 62 10.94 -10.88 -3.63
N TRP A 63 10.28 -9.74 -3.86
CA TRP A 63 8.85 -9.73 -4.21
C TRP A 63 8.55 -10.55 -5.47
N ARG A 64 9.46 -10.55 -6.43
CA ARG A 64 9.31 -11.34 -7.65
C ARG A 64 9.32 -12.88 -7.40
N GLU A 65 9.83 -13.34 -6.25
CA GLU A 65 9.77 -14.76 -5.90
C GLU A 65 8.34 -15.26 -5.65
N LEU A 66 7.40 -14.34 -5.29
CA LEU A 66 5.99 -14.69 -5.10
C LEU A 66 5.28 -14.99 -6.43
N MET A 67 5.78 -14.43 -7.54
CA MET A 67 5.29 -14.65 -8.90
C MET A 67 6.44 -14.41 -9.90
N PRO A 68 7.31 -15.40 -10.12
CA PRO A 68 8.52 -15.25 -10.96
C PRO A 68 8.24 -14.83 -12.41
N GLU A 69 7.09 -15.22 -12.96
CA GLU A 69 6.62 -14.89 -14.30
C GLU A 69 5.99 -13.50 -14.43
N ALA A 70 5.80 -12.76 -13.32
CA ALA A 70 5.21 -11.43 -13.37
C ALA A 70 5.99 -10.49 -14.29
N LYS A 71 5.29 -9.80 -15.17
CA LYS A 71 5.88 -8.77 -16.05
C LYS A 71 6.19 -7.50 -15.29
N GLU A 72 5.31 -7.13 -14.38
CA GLU A 72 5.40 -5.92 -13.56
C GLU A 72 5.05 -6.24 -12.10
N ILE A 73 5.63 -5.46 -11.18
CA ILE A 73 5.23 -5.41 -9.77
C ILE A 73 4.62 -4.05 -9.53
N ARG A 74 3.36 -4.01 -9.12
CA ARG A 74 2.65 -2.76 -8.88
C ARG A 74 2.15 -2.67 -7.43
N LEU A 75 2.13 -1.46 -6.90
CA LEU A 75 1.58 -1.16 -5.58
C LEU A 75 0.23 -0.46 -5.67
N GLU A 76 -0.68 -0.77 -4.74
CA GLU A 76 -1.83 0.08 -4.44
C GLU A 76 -1.71 0.57 -3.00
N LEU A 77 -1.69 1.89 -2.81
CA LEU A 77 -1.59 2.51 -1.49
C LEU A 77 -2.98 2.91 -1.00
N GLY A 78 -3.42 2.26 0.09
CA GLY A 78 -4.76 2.44 0.65
C GLY A 78 -5.82 1.66 -0.15
N CYS A 79 -5.68 0.34 -0.25
CA CYS A 79 -6.60 -0.49 -1.05
C CYS A 79 -8.04 -0.53 -0.51
N GLY A 80 -8.26 -0.11 0.73
CA GLY A 80 -9.58 -0.11 1.37
C GLY A 80 -10.24 -1.50 1.34
N LYS A 81 -11.44 -1.59 0.75
CA LYS A 81 -12.20 -2.86 0.63
C LYS A 81 -11.87 -3.66 -0.64
N GLY A 82 -10.86 -3.26 -1.41
CA GLY A 82 -10.22 -4.06 -2.45
C GLY A 82 -10.98 -4.25 -3.75
N ARG A 83 -11.97 -3.42 -4.08
CA ARG A 83 -12.66 -3.54 -5.39
C ARG A 83 -11.71 -3.29 -6.56
N PHE A 84 -10.89 -2.23 -6.48
CA PHE A 84 -9.88 -1.94 -7.49
C PHE A 84 -8.79 -3.02 -7.49
N THR A 85 -8.34 -3.42 -6.31
CA THR A 85 -7.33 -4.47 -6.12
C THR A 85 -7.73 -5.77 -6.81
N ALA A 86 -8.90 -6.33 -6.45
CA ALA A 86 -9.39 -7.58 -7.03
C ALA A 86 -9.66 -7.45 -8.54
N GLY A 87 -10.34 -6.37 -8.94
CA GLY A 87 -10.64 -6.15 -10.37
C GLY A 87 -9.38 -5.97 -11.23
N THR A 88 -8.34 -5.30 -10.72
CA THR A 88 -7.06 -5.15 -11.43
C THR A 88 -6.32 -6.48 -11.49
N ALA A 89 -6.25 -7.23 -10.39
CA ALA A 89 -5.61 -8.55 -10.37
C ALA A 89 -6.29 -9.53 -11.35
N ALA A 90 -7.62 -9.52 -11.43
CA ALA A 90 -8.38 -10.34 -12.36
C ALA A 90 -8.16 -9.94 -13.83
N ALA A 91 -8.09 -8.62 -14.10
CA ALA A 91 -7.92 -8.10 -15.46
C ALA A 91 -6.48 -8.24 -16.00
N GLU A 92 -5.50 -8.26 -15.11
CA GLU A 92 -4.07 -8.27 -15.46
C GLU A 92 -3.35 -9.43 -14.75
N PRO A 93 -3.57 -10.69 -15.16
CA PRO A 93 -3.07 -11.88 -14.45
C PRO A 93 -1.55 -12.06 -14.53
N ASP A 94 -0.86 -11.32 -15.39
CA ASP A 94 0.59 -11.29 -15.54
C ASP A 94 1.28 -10.16 -14.73
N VAL A 95 0.52 -9.46 -13.89
CA VAL A 95 1.00 -8.42 -12.99
C VAL A 95 0.94 -8.93 -11.55
N LEU A 96 2.04 -8.79 -10.79
CA LEU A 96 2.04 -8.96 -9.34
C LEU A 96 1.57 -7.66 -8.69
N LEU A 97 0.42 -7.68 -8.04
CA LEU A 97 -0.14 -6.53 -7.34
C LEU A 97 0.09 -6.65 -5.83
N ILE A 98 0.69 -5.64 -5.22
CA ILE A 98 0.89 -5.55 -3.77
C ILE A 98 -0.02 -4.44 -3.24
N ALA A 99 -0.96 -4.80 -2.38
CA ALA A 99 -1.90 -3.87 -1.77
C ALA A 99 -1.47 -3.51 -0.34
N VAL A 100 -1.20 -2.24 -0.09
CA VAL A 100 -0.80 -1.71 1.23
C VAL A 100 -2.01 -1.03 1.88
N GLU A 101 -2.37 -1.46 3.08
CA GLU A 101 -3.49 -0.88 3.84
C GLU A 101 -3.17 -0.93 5.34
N LYS A 102 -3.41 0.16 6.05
CA LYS A 102 -3.16 0.27 7.49
C LYS A 102 -4.41 0.09 8.36
N VAL A 103 -5.58 -0.15 7.73
CA VAL A 103 -6.84 -0.39 8.43
C VAL A 103 -7.23 -1.86 8.25
N PRO A 104 -6.95 -2.75 9.23
CA PRO A 104 -7.15 -4.19 9.08
C PRO A 104 -8.60 -4.59 8.78
N ASP A 105 -9.59 -3.84 9.30
CA ASP A 105 -11.02 -4.08 9.02
C ASP A 105 -11.39 -3.85 7.54
N ALA A 106 -10.69 -2.94 6.86
CA ALA A 106 -10.87 -2.73 5.42
C ALA A 106 -10.10 -3.78 4.62
N MET A 107 -8.83 -4.01 4.99
CA MET A 107 -7.95 -4.96 4.32
C MET A 107 -8.51 -6.38 4.31
N VAL A 108 -9.09 -6.86 5.42
CA VAL A 108 -9.68 -8.21 5.46
C VAL A 108 -10.79 -8.40 4.43
N VAL A 109 -11.60 -7.37 4.18
CA VAL A 109 -12.65 -7.42 3.13
C VAL A 109 -12.02 -7.51 1.74
N ALA A 110 -10.91 -6.78 1.51
CA ALA A 110 -10.16 -6.84 0.26
C ALA A 110 -9.55 -8.24 0.03
N MET A 111 -8.96 -8.83 1.08
CA MET A 111 -8.40 -10.18 1.04
C MET A 111 -9.47 -11.24 0.77
N GLU A 112 -10.65 -11.12 1.40
CA GLU A 112 -11.78 -12.02 1.16
C GLU A 112 -12.24 -11.98 -0.29
N ARG A 113 -12.33 -10.80 -0.92
CA ARG A 113 -12.65 -10.67 -2.35
C ARG A 113 -11.65 -11.45 -3.21
N CYS A 114 -10.36 -11.25 -2.97
CA CYS A 114 -9.31 -11.93 -3.74
C CYS A 114 -9.31 -13.44 -3.51
N ARG A 115 -9.56 -13.89 -2.28
CA ARG A 115 -9.73 -15.31 -1.95
C ARG A 115 -10.93 -15.93 -2.68
N ASP A 116 -12.08 -15.26 -2.63
CA ASP A 116 -13.34 -15.78 -3.17
C ASP A 116 -13.30 -15.86 -4.71
N GLU A 117 -12.47 -15.03 -5.35
CA GLU A 117 -12.18 -15.05 -6.79
C GLU A 117 -10.91 -15.86 -7.16
N ASP A 118 -10.25 -16.51 -6.18
CA ASP A 118 -9.01 -17.30 -6.30
C ASP A 118 -7.88 -16.55 -7.03
N LEU A 119 -7.75 -15.24 -6.79
CA LEU A 119 -6.71 -14.41 -7.40
C LEU A 119 -5.35 -14.70 -6.73
N ARG A 120 -4.37 -15.18 -7.50
CA ARG A 120 -3.06 -15.61 -7.00
C ARG A 120 -1.93 -14.62 -7.27
N ASN A 121 -2.21 -13.59 -8.02
CA ASN A 121 -1.28 -12.52 -8.40
C ASN A 121 -1.42 -11.26 -7.55
N VAL A 122 -2.00 -11.37 -6.35
CA VAL A 122 -2.19 -10.24 -5.41
C VAL A 122 -1.81 -10.64 -4.00
N PHE A 123 -1.09 -9.75 -3.29
CA PHE A 123 -0.72 -9.90 -1.89
C PHE A 123 -0.97 -8.61 -1.12
N PHE A 124 -1.19 -8.74 0.19
CA PHE A 124 -1.53 -7.64 1.08
C PHE A 124 -0.46 -7.43 2.15
N ILE A 125 -0.22 -6.16 2.49
CA ILE A 125 0.68 -5.74 3.57
C ILE A 125 -0.08 -4.82 4.52
N ASP A 126 -0.08 -5.15 5.81
CA ASP A 126 -0.53 -4.27 6.90
C ASP A 126 0.61 -3.33 7.28
N ALA A 127 0.68 -2.17 6.63
CA ALA A 127 1.76 -1.21 6.86
C ALA A 127 1.36 0.22 6.48
N ASP A 128 2.17 1.19 6.93
CA ASP A 128 2.12 2.57 6.46
C ASP A 128 3.01 2.75 5.21
N ALA A 129 2.56 3.57 4.26
CA ALA A 129 3.31 3.90 3.05
C ALA A 129 4.66 4.60 3.33
N ALA A 130 4.85 5.17 4.52
CA ALA A 130 6.13 5.75 4.92
C ALA A 130 7.26 4.69 5.01
N LEU A 131 6.92 3.41 5.17
CA LEU A 131 7.86 2.30 5.32
C LEU A 131 8.25 1.65 3.98
N LEU A 132 7.77 2.15 2.84
CA LEU A 132 8.07 1.56 1.52
C LEU A 132 9.55 1.28 1.26
N PRO A 133 10.51 2.20 1.55
CA PRO A 133 11.93 1.94 1.30
C PRO A 133 12.52 0.83 2.16
N ASP A 134 11.88 0.49 3.28
CA ASP A 134 12.32 -0.62 4.15
C ASP A 134 11.75 -1.96 3.68
N MET A 135 10.67 -1.94 2.88
CA MET A 135 9.97 -3.13 2.37
C MET A 135 10.33 -3.46 0.92
N PHE A 136 10.84 -2.50 0.16
CA PHE A 136 11.16 -2.67 -1.27
C PHE A 136 12.58 -2.19 -1.58
N GLU A 137 13.27 -2.92 -2.47
CA GLU A 137 14.55 -2.50 -3.03
C GLU A 137 14.38 -1.37 -4.07
N PRO A 138 15.44 -0.58 -4.32
CA PRO A 138 15.43 0.41 -5.38
C PRO A 138 15.12 -0.22 -6.74
N GLY A 139 14.12 0.37 -7.44
CA GLY A 139 13.72 -0.09 -8.76
C GLY A 139 12.89 -1.38 -8.78
N GLU A 140 12.43 -1.86 -7.63
CA GLU A 140 11.64 -3.10 -7.55
C GLU A 140 10.20 -2.94 -8.03
N ILE A 141 9.68 -1.71 -8.01
CA ILE A 141 8.28 -1.39 -8.32
C ILE A 141 8.18 -0.69 -9.69
N ASP A 142 7.24 -1.15 -10.50
CA ASP A 142 6.95 -0.60 -11.82
C ASP A 142 5.96 0.56 -11.76
N ARG A 143 4.92 0.47 -10.88
CA ARG A 143 3.83 1.43 -10.81
C ARG A 143 3.21 1.49 -9.41
N ILE A 144 2.79 2.69 -9.02
CA ILE A 144 2.03 2.94 -7.79
C ILE A 144 0.64 3.48 -8.13
N TYR A 145 -0.39 2.91 -7.52
CA TYR A 145 -1.75 3.42 -7.56
C TYR A 145 -2.09 4.13 -6.26
N ILE A 146 -2.64 5.34 -6.37
CA ILE A 146 -3.17 6.14 -5.25
C ILE A 146 -4.61 6.49 -5.61
N ASN A 147 -5.56 5.75 -5.04
CA ASN A 147 -6.97 5.89 -5.36
C ASN A 147 -7.74 6.41 -4.14
N PHE A 148 -8.32 7.62 -4.24
CA PHE A 148 -9.23 8.20 -3.24
C PHE A 148 -8.63 8.27 -1.83
N CYS A 149 -7.35 8.63 -1.75
CA CYS A 149 -6.67 8.82 -0.47
C CYS A 149 -7.25 10.01 0.31
N ASP A 150 -6.97 10.04 1.62
CA ASP A 150 -7.40 11.12 2.51
C ASP A 150 -6.89 12.49 2.03
N PRO A 151 -7.76 13.50 1.91
CA PRO A 151 -7.38 14.80 1.33
C PRO A 151 -6.62 15.71 2.30
N TRP A 152 -6.66 15.44 3.62
CA TRP A 152 -6.02 16.24 4.65
C TRP A 152 -6.17 17.76 4.40
N PRO A 153 -7.38 18.35 4.58
CA PRO A 153 -7.71 19.66 4.06
C PRO A 153 -6.98 20.83 4.72
N LYS A 154 -6.47 20.64 5.95
CA LYS A 154 -5.73 21.69 6.68
C LYS A 154 -4.29 21.78 6.17
N SER A 155 -3.74 23.00 6.07
CA SER A 155 -2.37 23.24 5.59
C SER A 155 -1.30 22.54 6.46
N ASN A 156 -1.48 22.57 7.79
CA ASN A 156 -0.57 21.88 8.71
C ASN A 156 -0.63 20.33 8.65
N GLN A 157 -1.52 19.78 7.84
CA GLN A 157 -1.65 18.35 7.60
C GLN A 157 -1.18 17.96 6.18
N ALA A 158 -0.72 18.90 5.36
CA ALA A 158 -0.36 18.66 3.97
C ALA A 158 0.67 17.54 3.84
N LYS A 159 1.64 17.45 4.75
CA LYS A 159 2.67 16.39 4.78
C LYS A 159 2.10 14.97 4.95
N ARG A 160 0.82 14.80 5.31
CA ARG A 160 0.12 13.51 5.39
C ARG A 160 -0.51 13.06 4.07
N ARG A 161 -0.58 13.95 3.06
CA ARG A 161 -1.12 13.61 1.73
C ARG A 161 -0.15 12.66 1.02
N LEU A 162 -0.65 11.59 0.46
CA LEU A 162 0.19 10.63 -0.31
C LEU A 162 0.81 11.23 -1.58
N THR A 163 0.37 12.42 -2.01
CA THR A 163 0.95 13.17 -3.11
C THR A 163 1.92 14.27 -2.68
N HIS A 164 2.20 14.40 -1.37
CA HIS A 164 3.18 15.34 -0.83
C HIS A 164 4.61 14.93 -1.18
N HIS A 165 5.51 15.89 -1.37
CA HIS A 165 6.90 15.64 -1.75
C HIS A 165 7.64 14.66 -0.82
N ASN A 166 7.32 14.62 0.47
CA ASN A 166 7.90 13.63 1.37
C ASN A 166 7.61 12.20 0.89
N PHE A 167 6.38 11.91 0.46
CA PHE A 167 6.04 10.62 -0.13
C PHE A 167 6.60 10.45 -1.53
N LEU A 168 6.59 11.50 -2.37
CA LEU A 168 7.18 11.44 -3.71
C LEU A 168 8.67 11.08 -3.66
N LYS A 169 9.42 11.61 -2.67
CA LYS A 169 10.82 11.22 -2.40
C LYS A 169 10.95 9.73 -2.03
N LEU A 170 9.99 9.17 -1.25
CA LEU A 170 9.98 7.74 -0.91
C LEU A 170 9.66 6.86 -2.12
N TYR A 171 8.69 7.27 -2.94
CA TYR A 171 8.32 6.53 -4.16
C TYR A 171 9.49 6.45 -5.15
N ARG A 172 10.26 7.51 -5.30
CA ARG A 172 11.49 7.51 -6.12
C ARG A 172 12.51 6.47 -5.68
N LYS A 173 12.54 6.13 -4.38
CA LYS A 173 13.48 5.13 -3.85
C LYS A 173 13.12 3.69 -4.25
N VAL A 174 11.86 3.42 -4.54
CA VAL A 174 11.35 2.05 -4.80
C VAL A 174 10.90 1.83 -6.23
N LEU A 175 10.51 2.90 -6.95
CA LEU A 175 10.14 2.83 -8.36
C LEU A 175 11.38 2.65 -9.24
N LYS A 176 11.21 1.89 -10.33
CA LYS A 176 12.20 1.85 -11.41
C LYS A 176 12.26 3.18 -12.16
N ASP A 177 13.33 3.40 -12.90
CA ASP A 177 13.47 4.57 -13.78
C ASP A 177 12.29 4.64 -14.78
N GLY A 178 11.66 5.80 -14.87
CA GLY A 178 10.45 5.99 -15.67
C GLY A 178 9.19 5.34 -15.09
N GLY A 179 9.25 4.83 -13.85
CA GLY A 179 8.09 4.29 -13.14
C GLY A 179 7.00 5.34 -12.92
N GLU A 180 5.76 4.90 -12.70
CA GLU A 180 4.58 5.75 -12.76
C GLU A 180 3.80 5.75 -11.43
N ILE A 181 3.20 6.91 -11.12
CA ILE A 181 2.15 7.03 -10.10
C ILE A 181 0.84 7.34 -10.83
N HIS A 182 -0.17 6.48 -10.64
CA HIS A 182 -1.52 6.71 -11.14
C HIS A 182 -2.38 7.23 -9.98
N PHE A 183 -2.75 8.49 -10.05
CA PHE A 183 -3.51 9.16 -9.00
C PHE A 183 -4.94 9.46 -9.44
N LYS A 184 -5.93 9.05 -8.63
CA LYS A 184 -7.36 9.35 -8.79
C LYS A 184 -7.95 9.89 -7.50
N THR A 185 -8.80 10.92 -7.62
CA THR A 185 -9.56 11.47 -6.49
C THR A 185 -10.82 12.21 -6.96
N ASP A 186 -11.84 12.20 -6.11
CA ASP A 186 -13.04 13.02 -6.27
C ASP A 186 -12.89 14.40 -5.61
N ASN A 187 -11.78 14.65 -4.92
CA ASN A 187 -11.51 15.89 -4.21
C ASN A 187 -10.74 16.88 -5.09
N ASP A 188 -11.44 17.89 -5.62
CA ASP A 188 -10.88 18.89 -6.52
C ASP A 188 -9.72 19.66 -5.90
N LYS A 189 -9.83 20.04 -4.60
CA LYS A 189 -8.78 20.79 -3.91
C LYS A 189 -7.50 19.97 -3.72
N LEU A 190 -7.63 18.67 -3.37
CA LEU A 190 -6.48 17.78 -3.31
C LEU A 190 -5.85 17.61 -4.69
N PHE A 191 -6.67 17.42 -5.73
CA PHE A 191 -6.18 17.26 -7.08
C PHE A 191 -5.44 18.50 -7.58
N GLU A 192 -6.03 19.69 -7.42
CA GLU A 192 -5.44 20.98 -7.80
C GLU A 192 -4.08 21.18 -7.13
N TRP A 193 -4.01 20.99 -5.82
CA TRP A 193 -2.77 21.04 -5.08
C TRP A 193 -1.75 20.00 -5.56
N SER A 194 -2.20 18.76 -5.84
CA SER A 194 -1.30 17.67 -6.27
C SER A 194 -0.69 17.92 -7.65
N VAL A 195 -1.44 18.45 -8.60
CA VAL A 195 -0.90 18.76 -9.95
C VAL A 195 0.06 19.94 -9.95
N GLU A 196 0.02 20.79 -8.92
CA GLU A 196 1.01 21.84 -8.69
C GLU A 196 2.25 21.31 -7.97
N GLU A 197 2.08 20.41 -6.99
CA GLU A 197 3.16 19.87 -6.15
C GLU A 197 4.03 18.86 -6.91
N ILE A 198 3.41 17.89 -7.57
CA ILE A 198 4.10 16.73 -8.19
C ILE A 198 5.23 17.15 -9.16
N PRO A 199 5.03 18.08 -10.11
CA PRO A 199 6.07 18.45 -11.07
C PRO A 199 7.32 19.09 -10.45
N GLN A 200 7.19 19.72 -9.28
CA GLN A 200 8.30 20.40 -8.61
C GLN A 200 9.38 19.43 -8.12
N TYR A 201 9.05 18.13 -8.04
CA TYR A 201 9.94 17.08 -7.50
C TYR A 201 10.33 16.03 -8.55
N GLY A 202 10.45 16.45 -9.81
CA GLY A 202 10.98 15.62 -10.90
C GLY A 202 10.00 14.59 -11.43
N TRP A 203 8.72 14.94 -11.52
CA TRP A 203 7.69 14.11 -12.12
C TRP A 203 7.03 14.84 -13.29
N GLU A 204 6.91 14.17 -14.42
CA GLU A 204 6.14 14.65 -15.57
C GLU A 204 4.69 14.21 -15.43
N LEU A 205 3.75 15.17 -15.50
CA LEU A 205 2.33 14.84 -15.49
C LEU A 205 1.82 14.52 -16.89
N ARG A 206 1.11 13.40 -17.01
CA ARG A 206 0.42 12.95 -18.22
C ARG A 206 -1.04 12.63 -17.91
N ASP A 207 -1.88 12.56 -18.92
CA ASP A 207 -3.30 12.17 -18.83
C ASP A 207 -4.06 12.93 -17.73
N VAL A 208 -3.78 14.22 -17.58
CA VAL A 208 -4.43 15.06 -16.57
C VAL A 208 -5.87 15.33 -17.02
N THR A 209 -6.84 14.88 -16.23
CA THR A 209 -8.27 15.12 -16.48
C THR A 209 -9.00 15.42 -15.18
N ARG A 210 -10.06 16.24 -15.29
CA ARG A 210 -10.99 16.50 -14.19
C ARG A 210 -12.31 15.74 -14.35
N ASP A 211 -12.41 14.91 -15.39
CA ASP A 211 -13.56 14.04 -15.64
C ASP A 211 -13.10 12.77 -16.37
N LEU A 212 -12.63 11.81 -15.60
CA LEU A 212 -12.10 10.53 -16.10
C LEU A 212 -13.13 9.76 -16.92
N HIS A 213 -14.40 9.88 -16.58
CA HIS A 213 -15.50 9.10 -17.17
C HIS A 213 -16.38 9.90 -18.15
N ALA A 214 -15.93 11.08 -18.61
CA ALA A 214 -16.67 11.93 -19.55
C ALA A 214 -17.20 11.21 -20.79
N ASN A 215 -16.44 10.21 -21.27
CA ASN A 215 -16.79 9.41 -22.46
C ASN A 215 -17.14 7.95 -22.11
N GLY A 216 -17.59 7.69 -20.90
CA GLY A 216 -17.92 6.37 -20.37
C GLY A 216 -16.86 5.82 -19.40
N PRO A 217 -17.15 4.67 -18.76
CA PRO A 217 -16.27 4.07 -17.75
C PRO A 217 -14.88 3.76 -18.27
N VAL A 218 -13.84 4.14 -17.52
CA VAL A 218 -12.43 3.90 -17.85
C VAL A 218 -11.77 3.05 -16.77
N GLY A 219 -11.26 1.88 -17.16
CA GLY A 219 -10.51 0.98 -16.29
C GLY A 219 -11.32 0.40 -15.13
N VAL A 220 -10.62 -0.15 -14.13
CA VAL A 220 -11.23 -0.71 -12.93
C VAL A 220 -11.58 0.41 -11.95
N MET A 221 -12.83 0.44 -11.51
CA MET A 221 -13.33 1.42 -10.54
C MET A 221 -13.16 0.91 -9.11
N THR A 222 -12.82 1.81 -8.18
CA THR A 222 -12.95 1.55 -6.74
C THR A 222 -14.43 1.52 -6.31
N ASP A 223 -14.72 1.10 -5.08
CA ASP A 223 -16.08 1.20 -4.52
C ASP A 223 -16.55 2.67 -4.41
N TYR A 224 -15.62 3.60 -4.08
CA TYR A 224 -15.89 5.04 -4.04
C TYR A 224 -16.15 5.62 -5.44
N GLU A 225 -15.31 5.28 -6.40
CA GLU A 225 -15.42 5.74 -7.78
C GLU A 225 -16.76 5.34 -8.41
N LYS A 226 -17.17 4.07 -8.24
CA LYS A 226 -18.47 3.60 -8.72
C LYS A 226 -19.62 4.43 -8.12
N LYS A 227 -19.61 4.61 -6.80
CA LYS A 227 -20.62 5.40 -6.09
C LYS A 227 -20.68 6.85 -6.60
N PHE A 228 -19.54 7.50 -6.80
CA PHE A 228 -19.50 8.90 -7.25
C PHE A 228 -19.88 9.03 -8.73
N HIS A 229 -19.47 8.07 -9.56
CA HIS A 229 -19.90 8.02 -10.95
C HIS A 229 -21.43 7.87 -11.07
N GLU A 230 -22.04 6.99 -10.28
CA GLU A 230 -23.50 6.83 -10.23
C GLU A 230 -24.23 8.10 -9.74
N LEU A 231 -23.57 8.93 -8.95
CA LEU A 231 -24.07 10.24 -8.49
C LEU A 231 -23.76 11.39 -9.47
N GLY A 232 -23.14 11.10 -10.61
CA GLY A 232 -22.75 12.11 -11.62
C GLY A 232 -21.63 13.03 -11.17
N LYS A 233 -20.78 12.59 -10.20
CA LYS A 233 -19.62 13.34 -9.76
C LYS A 233 -18.41 13.01 -10.61
N ASN A 234 -17.73 14.04 -11.10
CA ASN A 234 -16.50 13.90 -11.86
C ASN A 234 -15.38 13.32 -11.02
N ILE A 235 -14.53 12.52 -11.65
CA ILE A 235 -13.33 11.94 -11.06
C ILE A 235 -12.10 12.57 -11.70
N ASN A 236 -11.26 13.17 -10.86
CA ASN A 236 -9.97 13.69 -11.29
C ASN A 236 -8.95 12.55 -11.40
N ARG A 237 -8.10 12.60 -12.43
CA ARG A 237 -7.01 11.66 -12.64
C ARG A 237 -5.79 12.35 -13.22
N CYS A 238 -4.60 11.91 -12.82
CA CYS A 238 -3.36 12.13 -13.55
C CYS A 238 -2.44 10.92 -13.44
N VAL A 239 -1.47 10.84 -14.34
CA VAL A 239 -0.32 9.94 -14.28
C VAL A 239 0.92 10.81 -14.07
N ALA A 240 1.70 10.51 -13.04
CA ALA A 240 2.99 11.14 -12.81
C ALA A 240 4.09 10.14 -13.17
N VAL A 241 4.93 10.50 -14.14
CA VAL A 241 6.03 9.67 -14.65
C VAL A 241 7.34 10.17 -14.06
N MET A 242 8.07 9.30 -13.39
CA MET A 242 9.36 9.66 -12.79
C MET A 242 10.36 10.05 -13.86
N GLN A 243 10.94 11.24 -13.70
CA GLN A 243 12.01 11.77 -14.56
C GLN A 243 13.35 11.76 -13.82
N PRO A 244 14.49 11.75 -14.52
CA PRO A 244 15.76 12.10 -13.91
C PRO A 244 15.62 13.44 -13.17
N TRP A 245 16.04 13.50 -11.92
CA TRP A 245 15.86 14.69 -11.09
C TRP A 245 16.98 14.77 -10.06
N GLU A 246 17.64 15.90 -10.03
CA GLU A 246 18.59 16.25 -8.99
C GLU A 246 17.91 17.28 -8.08
N PRO A 247 17.86 17.04 -6.76
CA PRO A 247 17.40 18.06 -5.83
C PRO A 247 18.19 19.34 -6.07
N ALA A 248 17.53 20.50 -6.17
CA ALA A 248 18.22 21.76 -6.05
C ALA A 248 19.02 21.71 -4.73
N GLU A 249 20.30 22.12 -4.74
CA GLU A 249 21.14 22.12 -3.53
C GLU A 249 20.34 22.74 -2.38
N GLU A 250 20.02 21.94 -1.37
CA GLU A 250 19.32 22.40 -0.18
C GLU A 250 20.23 23.43 0.48
N ASN A 251 19.92 24.71 0.31
CA ASN A 251 20.50 25.77 1.14
C ASN A 251 20.04 25.46 2.58
N GLY A 252 20.92 24.82 3.33
CA GLY A 252 20.81 24.15 4.61
C GLY A 252 19.88 24.79 5.65
N GLN A 253 18.57 24.64 5.51
CA GLN A 253 17.58 25.10 6.49
C GLN A 253 16.36 24.17 6.65
N ASP A 254 16.29 23.02 5.98
CA ASP A 254 15.29 22.03 6.32
C ASP A 254 15.90 21.03 7.32
N GLU A 255 15.86 21.40 8.60
CA GLU A 255 16.06 20.46 9.70
C GLU A 255 15.07 19.30 9.53
N VAL A 256 15.62 18.09 9.59
CA VAL A 256 14.88 16.84 9.60
C VAL A 256 13.98 16.85 10.83
N GLU A 257 12.77 17.43 10.70
CA GLU A 257 11.72 17.18 11.69
C GLU A 257 11.26 15.72 11.50
N GLU A 258 11.58 14.90 12.48
CA GLU A 258 11.10 13.53 12.62
C GLU A 258 9.57 13.47 12.47
N LEU A 259 9.12 12.52 11.66
CA LEU A 259 7.70 12.20 11.44
C LEU A 259 7.06 11.56 12.69
#